data_24038c0c74d567029fec2791c264ade4
#
_entry.id   24038c0c74d567029fec2791c264ade4
#
_cell.length_a   1.000
_cell.length_b   1.000
_cell.length_c   1.000
_cell.angle_alpha   90.00
_cell.angle_beta   90.00
_cell.angle_gamma   90.00
#
_symmetry.space_group_name_H-M   'P 1'
#
loop_
_entity.id
_entity.type
_entity.pdbx_description
1 polymer ?
#
loop_
_entity_poly.entity_id
_entity_poly.type
_entity_poly.pdbx_seq_one_letter_code
_entity_poly.pdbx_strand_id
1 'polypeptide(L)'
;LLLAGAAAGFGLGLFFAVPAGPGCQESDLTPVPDTGFASPAPEAAPASSLPQEEPVPEKWVCLTFDDGPSKTTPAVLDALNTAGVKATFFVVATGYNEKYLPLIADAAAAGHQIALHSASHEYSDIYQSSAAYWQDIELLKERISPYVNTASLHYLRFPGGSTNTVSRRYGGRGVMAELKQQCAEKGYAYVDWNVCAEDAVGGKPSAGTIYRNVVHETGEQTQCIVLMHDSATTRTTAEALPDIIRWYADNGYTFLTVAEALPLG
;
A
#
# COMPACT_ATOMS: atom_id res chain seq x y z
N LEU A 1 -9.09 -38.19 -18.85
CA LEU A 1 -7.77 -38.46 -19.40
C LEU A 1 -6.81 -37.39 -18.94
N LEU A 2 -5.86 -37.80 -18.10
CA LEU A 2 -4.75 -36.94 -17.61
C LEU A 2 -3.79 -36.59 -18.75
N LEU A 3 -3.24 -35.38 -18.72
CA LEU A 3 -1.88 -35.13 -19.17
C LEU A 3 -1.29 -33.95 -18.38
N ALA A 4 -0.28 -34.27 -17.60
CA ALA A 4 0.62 -33.35 -16.92
C ALA A 4 1.64 -32.80 -17.93
N GLY A 5 1.97 -31.51 -17.81
CA GLY A 5 3.04 -30.86 -18.57
C GLY A 5 3.85 -29.96 -17.66
N ALA A 6 5.05 -30.41 -17.31
CA ALA A 6 6.05 -29.63 -16.61
C ALA A 6 6.71 -28.63 -17.56
N ALA A 7 6.88 -27.38 -17.13
CA ALA A 7 7.69 -26.38 -17.81
C ALA A 7 8.85 -25.97 -16.92
N ALA A 8 10.07 -26.26 -17.42
CA ALA A 8 11.32 -25.91 -16.81
C ALA A 8 11.65 -24.43 -17.00
N GLY A 9 12.17 -23.78 -15.95
CA GLY A 9 12.69 -22.44 -16.01
C GLY A 9 14.07 -22.38 -16.67
N PHE A 10 14.26 -21.37 -17.51
CA PHE A 10 15.59 -20.94 -17.96
C PHE A 10 15.80 -19.51 -17.51
N GLY A 11 16.68 -19.35 -16.52
CA GLY A 11 17.24 -18.06 -16.18
C GLY A 11 18.36 -17.71 -17.17
N LEU A 12 18.25 -16.56 -17.83
CA LEU A 12 19.35 -15.95 -18.59
C LEU A 12 19.93 -14.80 -17.76
N GLY A 13 21.09 -15.07 -17.14
CA GLY A 13 21.94 -14.04 -16.56
C GLY A 13 22.75 -13.36 -17.67
N LEU A 14 22.64 -12.07 -17.81
CA LEU A 14 23.50 -11.24 -18.67
C LEU A 14 24.71 -10.76 -17.86
N PHE A 15 25.88 -11.35 -18.16
CA PHE A 15 27.16 -10.83 -17.71
C PHE A 15 27.64 -9.72 -18.65
N PHE A 16 27.86 -8.52 -18.15
CA PHE A 16 28.62 -7.48 -18.84
C PHE A 16 30.09 -7.61 -18.44
N ALA A 17 30.94 -7.92 -19.41
CA ALA A 17 32.38 -7.88 -19.28
C ALA A 17 32.90 -6.45 -19.54
N VAL A 18 33.74 -5.94 -18.62
CA VAL A 18 34.46 -4.66 -18.77
C VAL A 18 35.84 -4.99 -19.31
N PRO A 19 36.35 -4.31 -20.36
CA PRO A 19 37.67 -4.54 -20.88
C PRO A 19 38.76 -3.85 -20.04
N ALA A 20 39.87 -4.57 -19.84
CA ALA A 20 41.08 -4.10 -19.19
C ALA A 20 41.82 -3.10 -20.07
N GLY A 21 42.22 -1.98 -19.52
CA GLY A 21 43.14 -1.01 -20.14
C GLY A 21 44.61 -1.21 -19.67
N PRO A 22 45.60 -0.66 -20.38
CA PRO A 22 46.97 -1.16 -20.36
C PRO A 22 47.85 -0.62 -19.22
N GLY A 23 48.88 -1.41 -18.91
CA GLY A 23 49.77 -1.28 -17.79
C GLY A 23 50.68 -0.05 -17.79
N CYS A 24 51.17 0.29 -16.61
CA CYS A 24 52.34 1.12 -16.38
C CYS A 24 53.40 0.36 -15.57
N GLN A 25 54.62 0.60 -15.99
CA GLN A 25 55.87 -0.09 -15.66
C GLN A 25 56.31 0.09 -14.19
N GLU A 26 57.00 -0.91 -13.71
CA GLU A 26 57.84 -0.89 -12.50
C GLU A 26 58.96 0.16 -12.61
N SER A 27 59.20 0.87 -11.52
CA SER A 27 60.45 1.57 -11.24
C SER A 27 60.97 1.17 -9.87
N ASP A 28 62.18 0.59 -9.88
CA ASP A 28 63.03 0.23 -8.76
C ASP A 28 63.23 1.39 -7.75
N LEU A 29 62.98 1.15 -6.46
CA LEU A 29 63.62 1.89 -5.39
C LEU A 29 64.00 0.97 -4.23
N THR A 30 65.22 1.09 -3.80
CA THR A 30 65.98 0.39 -2.79
C THR A 30 65.41 0.54 -1.36
N PRO A 31 65.69 -0.41 -0.43
CA PRO A 31 65.09 -0.44 0.92
C PRO A 31 65.80 0.53 1.87
N VAL A 32 65.03 1.22 2.71
CA VAL A 32 65.48 1.99 3.86
C VAL A 32 65.12 1.21 5.15
N PRO A 33 66.00 1.18 6.17
CA PRO A 33 65.86 0.28 7.32
C PRO A 33 64.78 0.74 8.30
N ASP A 34 64.11 -0.26 8.84
CA ASP A 34 63.09 -0.32 9.85
C ASP A 34 63.52 0.37 11.19
N THR A 35 62.78 1.38 11.61
CA THR A 35 62.73 1.82 13.02
C THR A 35 61.33 1.63 13.52
N GLY A 36 61.14 0.59 14.29
CA GLY A 36 59.88 0.17 14.89
C GLY A 36 59.22 1.26 15.75
N PHE A 37 57.99 1.60 15.38
CA PHE A 37 57.00 2.12 16.29
C PHE A 37 55.73 1.25 16.09
N ALA A 38 55.42 0.45 17.09
CA ALA A 38 54.18 -0.29 17.14
C ALA A 38 53.01 0.68 17.29
N SER A 39 52.27 0.87 16.21
CA SER A 39 50.97 1.56 16.26
C SER A 39 49.90 0.57 16.77
N PRO A 40 49.06 0.93 17.75
CA PRO A 40 47.99 0.05 18.18
C PRO A 40 47.01 -0.18 17.01
N ALA A 41 46.60 -1.41 16.80
CA ALA A 41 45.60 -1.80 15.80
C ALA A 41 44.31 -1.00 16.06
N PRO A 42 43.64 -0.49 15.02
CA PRO A 42 42.34 0.13 15.17
C PRO A 42 41.35 -0.95 15.64
N GLU A 43 40.76 -0.70 16.82
CA GLU A 43 39.65 -1.47 17.35
C GLU A 43 38.54 -1.50 16.31
N ALA A 44 38.16 -2.71 15.89
CA ALA A 44 37.10 -2.91 14.91
C ALA A 44 35.82 -2.28 15.46
N ALA A 45 35.32 -1.25 14.79
CA ALA A 45 34.01 -0.71 15.05
C ALA A 45 32.95 -1.83 14.96
N PRO A 46 31.97 -1.89 15.88
CA PRO A 46 30.94 -2.91 15.82
C PRO A 46 30.23 -2.81 14.46
N ALA A 47 30.17 -3.93 13.76
CA ALA A 47 29.42 -4.03 12.51
C ALA A 47 27.98 -3.55 12.78
N SER A 48 27.61 -2.46 12.10
CA SER A 48 26.22 -2.00 12.08
C SER A 48 25.36 -3.13 11.52
N SER A 49 24.65 -3.83 12.38
CA SER A 49 23.65 -4.80 11.97
C SER A 49 22.60 -4.02 11.18
N LEU A 50 22.40 -4.37 9.91
CA LEU A 50 21.25 -3.94 9.14
C LEU A 50 19.99 -4.27 9.96
N PRO A 51 18.97 -3.40 9.99
CA PRO A 51 17.72 -3.70 10.65
C PRO A 51 17.20 -5.03 10.07
N GLN A 52 17.07 -6.05 10.91
CA GLN A 52 16.35 -7.27 10.51
C GLN A 52 14.88 -6.86 10.40
N GLU A 53 14.30 -7.02 9.22
CA GLU A 53 12.85 -6.89 9.05
C GLU A 53 12.20 -7.96 9.94
N GLU A 54 11.41 -7.52 10.91
CA GLU A 54 10.63 -8.41 11.75
C GLU A 54 9.64 -9.19 10.85
N PRO A 55 9.52 -10.51 11.03
CA PRO A 55 8.61 -11.30 10.22
C PRO A 55 7.17 -10.82 10.42
N VAL A 56 6.41 -10.73 9.33
CA VAL A 56 4.98 -10.37 9.39
C VAL A 56 4.25 -11.37 10.30
N PRO A 57 3.46 -10.91 11.29
CA PRO A 57 2.72 -11.80 12.18
C PRO A 57 1.80 -12.76 11.41
N GLU A 58 1.56 -13.96 11.94
CA GLU A 58 0.64 -14.92 11.32
C GLU A 58 -0.81 -14.43 11.32
N LYS A 59 -1.19 -13.62 12.33
CA LYS A 59 -2.54 -13.10 12.51
C LYS A 59 -2.54 -11.58 12.52
N TRP A 60 -3.07 -10.98 11.45
CA TRP A 60 -3.06 -9.53 11.29
C TRP A 60 -4.34 -9.00 10.61
N VAL A 61 -4.57 -7.71 10.80
CA VAL A 61 -5.63 -6.95 10.16
C VAL A 61 -5.13 -5.62 9.61
N CYS A 62 -5.46 -5.33 8.35
CA CYS A 62 -5.36 -4.01 7.75
C CYS A 62 -6.74 -3.36 7.74
N LEU A 63 -6.92 -2.30 8.53
CA LEU A 63 -8.08 -1.43 8.41
C LEU A 63 -7.86 -0.51 7.23
N THR A 64 -8.76 -0.54 6.25
CA THR A 64 -8.61 0.28 5.04
C THR A 64 -9.85 1.13 4.79
N PHE A 65 -9.63 2.37 4.34
CA PHE A 65 -10.67 3.36 4.10
C PHE A 65 -10.57 3.90 2.68
N ASP A 66 -11.68 3.82 1.93
CA ASP A 66 -11.79 4.33 0.57
C ASP A 66 -12.59 5.64 0.54
N ASP A 67 -12.48 6.40 -0.55
CA ASP A 67 -13.29 7.58 -0.90
C ASP A 67 -13.10 8.82 -0.02
N GLY A 68 -12.15 8.81 0.91
CA GLY A 68 -11.72 9.98 1.66
C GLY A 68 -10.66 10.83 0.92
N PRO A 69 -10.25 11.96 1.51
CA PRO A 69 -10.75 12.50 2.77
C PRO A 69 -12.08 13.23 2.65
N SER A 70 -12.82 13.25 3.74
CA SER A 70 -14.11 13.95 3.83
C SER A 70 -14.35 14.58 5.22
N LYS A 71 -15.56 15.07 5.47
CA LYS A 71 -15.99 15.49 6.81
C LYS A 71 -16.01 14.33 7.84
N THR A 72 -15.97 13.08 7.40
CA THR A 72 -15.93 11.87 8.26
C THR A 72 -14.51 11.54 8.70
N THR A 73 -13.52 11.84 7.87
CA THR A 73 -12.10 11.50 8.10
C THR A 73 -11.56 11.94 9.46
N PRO A 74 -11.85 13.15 10.00
CA PRO A 74 -11.37 13.52 11.32
C PRO A 74 -11.82 12.57 12.44
N ALA A 75 -13.07 12.10 12.39
CA ALA A 75 -13.58 11.18 13.40
C ALA A 75 -12.96 9.77 13.27
N VAL A 76 -12.64 9.35 12.04
CA VAL A 76 -11.90 8.09 11.79
C VAL A 76 -10.48 8.20 12.34
N LEU A 77 -9.76 9.29 12.03
CA LEU A 77 -8.41 9.52 12.56
C LEU A 77 -8.38 9.59 14.10
N ASP A 78 -9.38 10.22 14.69
CA ASP A 78 -9.51 10.34 16.15
C ASP A 78 -9.67 8.96 16.81
N ALA A 79 -10.51 8.09 16.24
CA ALA A 79 -10.70 6.72 16.72
C ALA A 79 -9.43 5.87 16.61
N LEU A 80 -8.74 5.93 15.45
CA LEU A 80 -7.48 5.21 15.21
C LEU A 80 -6.37 5.68 16.16
N ASN A 81 -6.20 7.00 16.29
CA ASN A 81 -5.19 7.60 17.15
C ASN A 81 -5.44 7.31 18.63
N THR A 82 -6.70 7.36 19.07
CA THR A 82 -7.09 7.00 20.45
C THR A 82 -6.73 5.55 20.76
N ALA A 83 -6.91 4.65 19.81
CA ALA A 83 -6.56 3.24 19.96
C ALA A 83 -5.07 2.94 19.71
N GLY A 84 -4.29 3.89 19.21
CA GLY A 84 -2.88 3.71 18.87
C GLY A 84 -2.64 2.78 17.68
N VAL A 85 -3.62 2.59 16.80
CA VAL A 85 -3.52 1.68 15.63
C VAL A 85 -3.34 2.47 14.34
N LYS A 86 -2.69 1.83 13.35
CA LYS A 86 -2.49 2.42 12.02
C LYS A 86 -3.44 1.80 11.01
N ALA A 87 -3.70 2.53 9.94
CA ALA A 87 -4.61 2.14 8.87
C ALA A 87 -4.06 2.59 7.51
N THR A 88 -4.70 2.14 6.43
CA THR A 88 -4.39 2.57 5.06
C THR A 88 -5.58 3.32 4.47
N PHE A 89 -5.34 4.50 3.91
CA PHE A 89 -6.34 5.34 3.26
C PHE A 89 -6.12 5.35 1.75
N PHE A 90 -7.08 4.82 0.99
CA PHE A 90 -7.13 4.89 -0.46
C PHE A 90 -7.88 6.17 -0.85
N VAL A 91 -7.12 7.22 -1.12
CA VAL A 91 -7.65 8.58 -1.20
C VAL A 91 -8.18 8.94 -2.59
N VAL A 92 -9.17 9.83 -2.61
CA VAL A 92 -9.69 10.48 -3.81
C VAL A 92 -9.46 12.00 -3.78
N ALA A 93 -9.51 12.63 -4.98
CA ALA A 93 -9.43 14.09 -5.10
C ALA A 93 -10.44 14.61 -6.15
N THR A 94 -11.73 14.43 -5.86
CA THR A 94 -12.84 14.61 -6.81
C THR A 94 -13.21 16.07 -7.12
N GLY A 95 -12.54 17.06 -6.52
CA GLY A 95 -12.93 18.47 -6.57
C GLY A 95 -14.01 18.84 -5.56
N TYR A 96 -14.90 17.94 -5.20
CA TYR A 96 -15.91 18.17 -4.14
C TYR A 96 -15.32 18.06 -2.72
N ASN A 97 -14.16 17.40 -2.58
CA ASN A 97 -13.47 17.20 -1.31
C ASN A 97 -12.21 18.06 -1.11
N GLU A 98 -11.94 19.03 -1.98
CA GLU A 98 -10.73 19.86 -1.95
C GLU A 98 -10.40 20.44 -0.57
N LYS A 99 -11.41 20.95 0.15
CA LYS A 99 -11.23 21.53 1.49
C LYS A 99 -10.78 20.51 2.55
N TYR A 100 -10.88 19.21 2.25
CA TYR A 100 -10.47 18.12 3.14
C TYR A 100 -9.13 17.50 2.75
N LEU A 101 -8.58 17.81 1.57
CA LEU A 101 -7.28 17.25 1.13
C LEU A 101 -6.13 17.47 2.13
N PRO A 102 -6.07 18.59 2.90
CA PRO A 102 -5.06 18.74 3.95
C PRO A 102 -5.05 17.62 5.00
N LEU A 103 -6.17 16.93 5.23
CA LEU A 103 -6.25 15.79 6.15
C LEU A 103 -5.37 14.60 5.70
N ILE A 104 -4.96 14.54 4.43
CA ILE A 104 -3.98 13.56 3.92
C ILE A 104 -2.64 13.76 4.64
N ALA A 105 -2.20 15.01 4.81
CA ALA A 105 -0.98 15.31 5.55
C ALA A 105 -1.10 14.93 7.04
N ASP A 106 -2.25 15.19 7.65
CA ASP A 106 -2.51 14.84 9.04
C ASP A 106 -2.48 13.31 9.23
N ALA A 107 -3.12 12.55 8.33
CA ALA A 107 -3.11 11.10 8.34
C ALA A 107 -1.68 10.54 8.16
N ALA A 108 -0.93 11.06 7.20
CA ALA A 108 0.47 10.66 6.96
C ALA A 108 1.36 10.99 8.16
N ALA A 109 1.23 12.18 8.75
CA ALA A 109 1.98 12.60 9.94
C ALA A 109 1.65 11.75 11.17
N ALA A 110 0.41 11.24 11.27
CA ALA A 110 0.01 10.30 12.31
C ALA A 110 0.54 8.87 12.06
N GLY A 111 1.24 8.61 10.94
CA GLY A 111 1.82 7.32 10.59
C GLY A 111 0.86 6.36 9.88
N HIS A 112 -0.28 6.84 9.40
CA HIS A 112 -1.13 6.05 8.53
C HIS A 112 -0.55 5.99 7.11
N GLN A 113 -0.81 4.90 6.41
CA GLN A 113 -0.43 4.76 5.01
C GLN A 113 -1.43 5.49 4.12
N ILE A 114 -0.91 6.27 3.17
CA ILE A 114 -1.68 6.85 2.08
C ILE A 114 -1.48 5.99 0.83
N ALA A 115 -2.56 5.69 0.13
CA ALA A 115 -2.57 4.91 -1.10
C ALA A 115 -3.51 5.56 -2.13
N LEU A 116 -3.38 5.17 -3.40
CA LEU A 116 -4.08 5.79 -4.50
C LEU A 116 -5.43 5.10 -4.77
N HIS A 117 -6.50 5.90 -4.98
CA HIS A 117 -7.78 5.37 -5.40
C HIS A 117 -8.20 5.93 -6.76
N SER A 118 -8.56 7.20 -6.83
CA SER A 118 -8.97 7.86 -8.08
C SER A 118 -9.02 9.38 -7.90
N ALA A 119 -8.79 10.15 -8.96
CA ALA A 119 -9.05 11.59 -8.94
C ALA A 119 -10.53 11.92 -9.08
N SER A 120 -11.26 11.21 -9.93
CA SER A 120 -12.65 11.51 -10.26
C SER A 120 -13.65 10.57 -9.60
N HIS A 121 -13.29 9.30 -9.45
CA HIS A 121 -14.13 8.19 -9.03
C HIS A 121 -15.35 7.96 -9.98
N GLU A 122 -15.27 8.47 -11.22
CA GLU A 122 -16.32 8.30 -12.23
C GLU A 122 -16.04 7.08 -13.11
N TYR A 123 -16.76 5.99 -12.90
CA TYR A 123 -16.54 4.71 -13.62
C TYR A 123 -16.61 4.84 -15.13
N SER A 124 -17.50 5.72 -15.65
CA SER A 124 -17.64 6.00 -17.08
C SER A 124 -16.36 6.57 -17.68
N ASP A 125 -15.59 7.30 -16.90
CA ASP A 125 -14.41 8.01 -17.35
C ASP A 125 -13.16 7.17 -17.14
N ILE A 126 -12.93 6.68 -15.93
CA ILE A 126 -11.71 5.95 -15.57
C ILE A 126 -11.60 4.59 -16.27
N TYR A 127 -12.72 3.93 -16.60
CA TYR A 127 -12.72 2.62 -17.22
C TYR A 127 -12.99 2.64 -18.73
N GLN A 128 -12.98 3.81 -19.39
CA GLN A 128 -13.05 3.88 -20.85
C GLN A 128 -11.88 3.14 -21.54
N SER A 129 -10.69 3.23 -20.92
CA SER A 129 -9.48 2.57 -21.38
C SER A 129 -8.46 2.51 -20.24
N SER A 130 -7.43 1.69 -20.38
CA SER A 130 -6.28 1.71 -19.45
C SER A 130 -5.59 3.08 -19.41
N ALA A 131 -5.48 3.75 -20.56
CA ALA A 131 -4.90 5.10 -20.62
C ALA A 131 -5.72 6.13 -19.81
N ALA A 132 -7.06 6.09 -19.88
CA ALA A 132 -7.92 6.96 -19.10
C ALA A 132 -7.76 6.74 -17.59
N TYR A 133 -7.65 5.48 -17.15
CA TYR A 133 -7.39 5.16 -15.76
C TYR A 133 -6.07 5.75 -15.26
N TRP A 134 -4.98 5.57 -16.03
CA TRP A 134 -3.68 6.10 -15.62
C TRP A 134 -3.61 7.63 -15.66
N GLN A 135 -4.34 8.28 -16.56
CA GLN A 135 -4.50 9.74 -16.54
C GLN A 135 -5.20 10.21 -15.26
N ASP A 136 -6.22 9.51 -14.80
CA ASP A 136 -6.91 9.79 -13.55
C ASP A 136 -6.00 9.59 -12.33
N ILE A 137 -5.17 8.55 -12.31
CA ILE A 137 -4.17 8.32 -11.25
C ILE A 137 -3.10 9.43 -11.24
N GLU A 138 -2.59 9.86 -12.38
CA GLU A 138 -1.62 10.97 -12.43
C GLU A 138 -2.27 12.30 -11.99
N LEU A 139 -3.52 12.56 -12.34
CA LEU A 139 -4.28 13.71 -11.86
C LEU A 139 -4.49 13.65 -10.34
N LEU A 140 -4.78 12.47 -9.79
CA LEU A 140 -4.84 12.28 -8.33
C LEU A 140 -3.51 12.67 -7.69
N LYS A 141 -2.40 12.13 -8.18
CA LYS A 141 -1.05 12.42 -7.66
C LYS A 141 -0.72 13.91 -7.72
N GLU A 142 -1.06 14.58 -8.82
CA GLU A 142 -0.90 16.03 -8.95
C GLU A 142 -1.66 16.77 -7.84
N ARG A 143 -2.94 16.46 -7.65
CA ARG A 143 -3.80 17.13 -6.66
C ARG A 143 -3.39 16.91 -5.21
N ILE A 144 -2.88 15.73 -4.88
CA ILE A 144 -2.45 15.41 -3.51
C ILE A 144 -0.98 15.70 -3.22
N SER A 145 -0.18 16.05 -4.24
CA SER A 145 1.27 16.33 -4.08
C SER A 145 1.62 17.42 -3.06
N PRO A 146 0.75 18.42 -2.76
CA PRO A 146 1.02 19.37 -1.67
C PRO A 146 0.96 18.77 -0.27
N TYR A 147 0.39 17.58 -0.11
CA TYR A 147 0.07 16.98 1.19
C TYR A 147 0.88 15.71 1.49
N VAL A 148 1.39 15.04 0.46
CA VAL A 148 2.16 13.78 0.60
C VAL A 148 3.17 13.62 -0.54
N ASN A 149 4.29 12.93 -0.26
CA ASN A 149 5.25 12.57 -1.32
C ASN A 149 4.65 11.49 -2.23
N THR A 150 4.12 11.89 -3.38
CA THR A 150 3.45 10.97 -4.31
C THR A 150 4.40 9.99 -5.01
N ALA A 151 5.71 10.25 -5.01
CA ALA A 151 6.71 9.32 -5.58
C ALA A 151 6.87 8.05 -4.74
N SER A 152 6.47 8.06 -3.46
CA SER A 152 6.52 6.90 -2.57
C SER A 152 5.20 6.11 -2.50
N LEU A 153 4.17 6.51 -3.26
CA LEU A 153 2.87 5.85 -3.26
C LEU A 153 2.85 4.74 -4.32
N HIS A 154 3.04 3.51 -3.87
CA HIS A 154 3.10 2.33 -4.75
C HIS A 154 1.90 1.40 -4.63
N TYR A 155 0.97 1.70 -3.72
CA TYR A 155 -0.25 0.91 -3.54
C TYR A 155 -1.45 1.67 -4.07
N LEU A 156 -2.34 0.93 -4.73
CA LEU A 156 -3.61 1.47 -5.22
C LEU A 156 -4.75 0.47 -5.01
N ARG A 157 -5.97 0.97 -5.04
CA ARG A 157 -7.19 0.16 -5.11
C ARG A 157 -8.04 0.65 -6.27
N PHE A 158 -8.44 -0.28 -7.13
CA PHE A 158 -9.35 0.04 -8.23
C PHE A 158 -10.74 0.40 -7.68
N PRO A 159 -11.39 1.48 -8.10
CA PRO A 159 -12.80 1.73 -7.79
C PRO A 159 -13.67 0.52 -8.11
N GLY A 160 -14.35 -0.02 -7.06
CA GLY A 160 -15.11 -1.25 -7.15
C GLY A 160 -14.31 -2.56 -7.12
N GLY A 161 -12.99 -2.49 -6.91
CA GLY A 161 -12.10 -3.65 -6.81
C GLY A 161 -11.63 -4.22 -8.17
N SER A 162 -10.61 -5.07 -8.13
CA SER A 162 -9.97 -5.63 -9.32
C SER A 162 -10.85 -6.68 -10.05
N THR A 163 -11.92 -7.11 -9.43
CA THR A 163 -12.88 -8.09 -9.98
C THR A 163 -14.20 -7.46 -10.42
N ASN A 164 -14.33 -6.12 -10.33
CA ASN A 164 -15.56 -5.44 -10.69
C ASN A 164 -15.97 -5.74 -12.15
N THR A 165 -17.27 -5.87 -12.37
CA THR A 165 -17.82 -6.11 -13.71
C THR A 165 -18.32 -4.84 -14.41
N VAL A 166 -18.42 -3.73 -13.66
CA VAL A 166 -18.91 -2.44 -14.18
C VAL A 166 -17.95 -1.87 -15.22
N SER A 167 -16.63 -2.05 -15.02
CA SER A 167 -15.57 -1.66 -15.97
C SER A 167 -15.81 -2.19 -17.39
N ARG A 168 -16.38 -3.40 -17.51
CA ARG A 168 -16.69 -4.02 -18.82
C ARG A 168 -17.68 -3.22 -19.63
N ARG A 169 -18.55 -2.46 -18.98
CA ARG A 169 -19.55 -1.61 -19.63
C ARG A 169 -18.91 -0.45 -20.41
N TYR A 170 -17.77 0.01 -19.95
CA TYR A 170 -17.09 1.20 -20.49
C TYR A 170 -15.88 0.84 -21.36
N GLY A 171 -14.93 0.03 -20.85
CA GLY A 171 -13.69 -0.35 -21.53
C GLY A 171 -13.68 -1.78 -22.11
N GLY A 172 -14.82 -2.48 -22.06
CA GLY A 172 -14.90 -3.85 -22.56
C GLY A 172 -14.31 -4.89 -21.61
N ARG A 173 -14.33 -6.17 -22.03
CA ARG A 173 -13.95 -7.31 -21.18
C ARG A 173 -12.47 -7.35 -20.78
N GLY A 174 -11.60 -6.69 -21.55
CA GLY A 174 -10.15 -6.74 -21.37
C GLY A 174 -9.59 -5.69 -20.44
N VAL A 175 -10.30 -4.58 -20.17
CA VAL A 175 -9.76 -3.40 -19.51
C VAL A 175 -9.14 -3.71 -18.12
N MET A 176 -9.80 -4.52 -17.30
CA MET A 176 -9.26 -4.88 -15.97
C MET A 176 -8.06 -5.81 -16.05
N ALA A 177 -8.01 -6.71 -17.02
CA ALA A 177 -6.84 -7.57 -17.21
C ALA A 177 -5.62 -6.76 -17.65
N GLU A 178 -5.81 -5.81 -18.55
CA GLU A 178 -4.78 -4.88 -18.99
C GLU A 178 -4.30 -3.98 -17.83
N LEU A 179 -5.21 -3.40 -17.06
CA LEU A 179 -4.86 -2.57 -15.90
C LEU A 179 -4.06 -3.35 -14.85
N LYS A 180 -4.44 -4.58 -14.54
CA LYS A 180 -3.69 -5.43 -13.59
C LYS A 180 -2.28 -5.74 -14.08
N GLN A 181 -2.10 -6.02 -15.37
CA GLN A 181 -0.79 -6.20 -15.97
C GLN A 181 0.04 -4.92 -15.87
N GLN A 182 -0.54 -3.78 -16.25
CA GLN A 182 0.14 -2.48 -16.22
C GLN A 182 0.49 -2.00 -14.81
N CYS A 183 -0.25 -2.41 -13.76
CA CYS A 183 0.14 -2.15 -12.37
C CYS A 183 1.56 -2.65 -12.09
N ALA A 184 1.83 -3.92 -12.36
CA ALA A 184 3.14 -4.51 -12.14
C ALA A 184 4.23 -3.85 -13.00
N GLU A 185 3.94 -3.58 -14.27
CA GLU A 185 4.88 -2.90 -15.21
C GLU A 185 5.24 -1.48 -14.74
N LYS A 186 4.34 -0.80 -14.04
CA LYS A 186 4.54 0.57 -13.52
C LYS A 186 5.01 0.62 -12.07
N GLY A 187 5.27 -0.54 -11.44
CA GLY A 187 5.73 -0.61 -10.06
C GLY A 187 4.64 -0.33 -9.01
N TYR A 188 3.38 -0.59 -9.35
CA TYR A 188 2.25 -0.52 -8.40
C TYR A 188 1.78 -1.90 -7.98
N ALA A 189 1.37 -2.03 -6.71
CA ALA A 189 0.54 -3.13 -6.25
C ALA A 189 -0.92 -2.67 -6.10
N TYR A 190 -1.85 -3.41 -6.71
CA TYR A 190 -3.26 -3.20 -6.43
C TYR A 190 -3.72 -4.11 -5.28
N VAL A 191 -4.62 -3.60 -4.45
CA VAL A 191 -5.06 -4.28 -3.22
C VAL A 191 -6.58 -4.31 -3.15
N ASP A 192 -7.14 -5.51 -3.13
CA ASP A 192 -8.55 -5.73 -2.85
C ASP A 192 -8.77 -5.95 -1.34
N TRP A 193 -9.86 -6.56 -0.96
CA TRP A 193 -10.24 -6.87 0.42
C TRP A 193 -10.81 -8.28 0.52
N ASN A 194 -10.82 -8.84 1.70
CA ASN A 194 -11.45 -10.11 2.01
C ASN A 194 -12.47 -10.00 3.18
N VAL A 195 -12.62 -8.80 3.75
CA VAL A 195 -13.66 -8.47 4.73
C VAL A 195 -14.34 -7.18 4.29
N CYS A 196 -15.65 -7.17 4.12
CA CYS A 196 -16.44 -6.01 3.73
C CYS A 196 -17.34 -5.55 4.86
N ALA A 197 -17.22 -4.28 5.26
CA ALA A 197 -18.07 -3.69 6.29
C ALA A 197 -19.50 -3.38 5.79
N GLU A 198 -19.70 -3.36 4.46
CA GLU A 198 -20.96 -2.97 3.80
C GLU A 198 -21.48 -1.58 4.25
N ASP A 199 -20.57 -0.69 4.61
CA ASP A 199 -20.86 0.62 5.19
C ASP A 199 -21.31 1.66 4.15
N ALA A 200 -20.95 1.47 2.88
CA ALA A 200 -21.33 2.34 1.76
C ALA A 200 -22.52 1.80 0.93
N VAL A 201 -23.08 0.64 1.27
CA VAL A 201 -24.27 0.11 0.59
C VAL A 201 -25.52 0.90 0.95
N GLY A 202 -26.50 0.94 0.04
CA GLY A 202 -27.72 1.73 0.20
C GLY A 202 -28.41 1.52 1.55
N GLY A 203 -28.97 2.60 2.14
CA GLY A 203 -29.74 2.53 3.38
C GLY A 203 -29.01 3.02 4.64
N LYS A 204 -27.78 3.45 4.59
CA LYS A 204 -26.98 3.96 5.72
C LYS A 204 -27.03 3.01 6.92
N PRO A 205 -26.26 1.94 6.91
CA PRO A 205 -26.25 0.96 7.97
C PRO A 205 -25.85 1.60 9.30
N SER A 206 -26.43 1.09 10.41
CA SER A 206 -26.05 1.55 11.76
C SER A 206 -24.63 1.09 12.10
N ALA A 207 -23.98 1.77 13.04
CA ALA A 207 -22.66 1.36 13.56
C ALA A 207 -22.66 -0.11 14.03
N GLY A 208 -23.71 -0.55 14.73
CA GLY A 208 -23.85 -1.93 15.16
C GLY A 208 -24.05 -2.94 14.02
N THR A 209 -24.58 -2.50 12.86
CA THR A 209 -24.70 -3.35 11.68
C THR A 209 -23.31 -3.49 11.01
N ILE A 210 -22.60 -2.39 10.84
CA ILE A 210 -21.23 -2.36 10.30
C ILE A 210 -20.31 -3.26 11.12
N TYR A 211 -20.33 -3.11 12.45
CA TYR A 211 -19.58 -3.97 13.36
C TYR A 211 -19.88 -5.46 13.14
N ARG A 212 -21.18 -5.85 13.12
CA ARG A 212 -21.55 -7.25 12.88
C ARG A 212 -21.11 -7.78 11.53
N ASN A 213 -21.18 -6.97 10.48
CA ASN A 213 -20.73 -7.36 9.15
C ASN A 213 -19.22 -7.67 9.18
N VAL A 214 -18.41 -6.78 9.75
CA VAL A 214 -16.96 -6.99 9.87
C VAL A 214 -16.66 -8.25 10.65
N VAL A 215 -17.29 -8.47 11.81
CA VAL A 215 -17.06 -9.67 12.63
C VAL A 215 -17.49 -10.95 11.89
N HIS A 216 -18.64 -10.91 11.24
CA HIS A 216 -19.17 -12.05 10.48
C HIS A 216 -18.27 -12.41 9.28
N GLU A 217 -17.89 -11.40 8.48
CA GLU A 217 -17.03 -11.60 7.32
C GLU A 217 -15.60 -12.04 7.70
N THR A 218 -15.10 -11.58 8.85
CA THR A 218 -13.80 -12.03 9.36
C THR A 218 -13.81 -13.51 9.67
N GLY A 219 -14.85 -14.03 10.33
CA GLY A 219 -14.98 -15.45 10.65
C GLY A 219 -13.69 -16.03 11.28
N GLU A 220 -13.12 -17.06 10.65
CA GLU A 220 -11.88 -17.72 11.08
C GLU A 220 -10.62 -17.23 10.33
N GLN A 221 -10.73 -16.19 9.52
CA GLN A 221 -9.59 -15.67 8.75
C GLN A 221 -8.54 -15.08 9.68
N THR A 222 -7.27 -15.38 9.43
CA THR A 222 -6.13 -14.87 10.23
C THR A 222 -5.45 -13.67 9.59
N GLN A 223 -5.74 -13.39 8.32
CA GLN A 223 -5.18 -12.29 7.54
C GLN A 223 -6.33 -11.53 6.89
N CYS A 224 -6.60 -10.33 7.40
CA CYS A 224 -7.77 -9.55 7.03
C CYS A 224 -7.39 -8.20 6.43
N ILE A 225 -7.97 -7.89 5.27
CA ILE A 225 -8.01 -6.55 4.72
C ILE A 225 -9.47 -6.10 4.72
N VAL A 226 -9.79 -5.15 5.59
CA VAL A 226 -11.16 -4.70 5.83
C VAL A 226 -11.46 -3.50 4.95
N LEU A 227 -12.44 -3.64 4.05
CA LEU A 227 -12.98 -2.50 3.29
C LEU A 227 -13.98 -1.73 4.15
N MET A 228 -13.68 -0.47 4.36
CA MET A 228 -14.54 0.57 4.92
C MET A 228 -14.40 1.85 4.11
N HIS A 229 -15.21 2.86 4.41
CA HIS A 229 -15.14 4.14 3.73
C HIS A 229 -15.14 5.30 4.75
N ASP A 230 -14.35 6.33 4.46
CA ASP A 230 -14.38 7.62 5.19
C ASP A 230 -14.97 8.75 4.33
N SER A 231 -15.84 8.38 3.42
CA SER A 231 -16.61 9.30 2.57
C SER A 231 -17.56 10.19 3.37
N ALA A 232 -18.09 11.24 2.73
CA ALA A 232 -18.99 12.19 3.39
C ALA A 232 -20.32 11.56 3.89
N THR A 233 -20.67 10.36 3.43
CA THR A 233 -21.93 9.68 3.74
C THR A 233 -21.79 8.56 4.77
N THR A 234 -20.57 8.15 5.13
CA THR A 234 -20.26 6.98 5.96
C THR A 234 -19.88 7.33 7.40
N ARG A 235 -20.53 8.33 8.01
CA ARG A 235 -20.27 8.73 9.41
C ARG A 235 -20.42 7.58 10.39
N THR A 236 -21.35 6.67 10.15
CA THR A 236 -21.60 5.50 10.99
C THR A 236 -20.42 4.52 11.02
N THR A 237 -19.53 4.56 10.03
CA THR A 237 -18.27 3.82 10.03
C THR A 237 -17.34 4.33 11.13
N ALA A 238 -17.18 5.65 11.25
CA ALA A 238 -16.39 6.22 12.35
C ALA A 238 -16.99 5.89 13.73
N GLU A 239 -18.32 5.81 13.83
CA GLU A 239 -19.02 5.42 15.07
C GLU A 239 -18.85 3.93 15.41
N ALA A 240 -18.70 3.04 14.40
CA ALA A 240 -18.45 1.61 14.58
C ALA A 240 -16.98 1.27 14.90
N LEU A 241 -16.07 2.13 14.48
CA LEU A 241 -14.64 1.83 14.45
C LEU A 241 -14.04 1.48 15.84
N PRO A 242 -14.37 2.15 16.95
CA PRO A 242 -13.88 1.76 18.27
C PRO A 242 -14.21 0.32 18.67
N ASP A 243 -15.41 -0.15 18.34
CA ASP A 243 -15.83 -1.52 18.66
C ASP A 243 -15.17 -2.54 17.73
N ILE A 244 -14.97 -2.20 16.45
CA ILE A 244 -14.23 -3.02 15.48
C ILE A 244 -12.79 -3.20 15.94
N ILE A 245 -12.11 -2.11 16.30
CA ILE A 245 -10.71 -2.14 16.77
C ILE A 245 -10.60 -3.01 18.03
N ARG A 246 -11.49 -2.78 19.00
CA ARG A 246 -11.49 -3.57 20.24
C ARG A 246 -11.67 -5.05 19.95
N TRP A 247 -12.61 -5.42 19.07
CA TRP A 247 -12.85 -6.81 18.73
C TRP A 247 -11.62 -7.47 18.11
N TYR A 248 -10.94 -6.83 17.15
CA TYR A 248 -9.72 -7.38 16.56
C TYR A 248 -8.60 -7.52 17.60
N ALA A 249 -8.42 -6.52 18.47
CA ALA A 249 -7.42 -6.56 19.54
C ALA A 249 -7.70 -7.72 20.53
N ASP A 250 -8.95 -7.87 20.98
CA ASP A 250 -9.37 -8.92 21.89
C ASP A 250 -9.23 -10.33 21.29
N ASN A 251 -9.26 -10.43 19.95
CA ASN A 251 -9.07 -11.68 19.21
C ASN A 251 -7.62 -11.90 18.74
N GLY A 252 -6.67 -11.09 19.21
CA GLY A 252 -5.23 -11.30 19.01
C GLY A 252 -4.70 -10.95 17.61
N TYR A 253 -5.38 -10.05 16.88
CA TYR A 253 -4.85 -9.55 15.61
C TYR A 253 -3.84 -8.42 15.84
N THR A 254 -2.76 -8.45 15.07
CA THR A 254 -1.85 -7.32 14.95
C THR A 254 -2.35 -6.37 13.87
N PHE A 255 -2.45 -5.07 14.20
CA PHE A 255 -2.85 -4.06 13.25
C PHE A 255 -1.64 -3.64 12.40
N LEU A 256 -1.79 -3.74 11.09
CA LEU A 256 -0.77 -3.39 10.11
C LEU A 256 -1.35 -2.45 9.06
N THR A 257 -0.52 -1.61 8.49
CA THR A 257 -0.81 -0.99 7.20
C THR A 257 -0.70 -2.02 6.08
N VAL A 258 -1.26 -1.73 4.91
CA VAL A 258 -1.13 -2.63 3.75
C VAL A 258 0.34 -2.83 3.36
N ALA A 259 1.16 -1.78 3.45
CA ALA A 259 2.58 -1.87 3.12
C ALA A 259 3.37 -2.77 4.08
N GLU A 260 3.01 -2.79 5.37
CA GLU A 260 3.61 -3.67 6.37
C GLU A 260 3.16 -5.13 6.20
N ALA A 261 1.88 -5.35 5.85
CA ALA A 261 1.33 -6.70 5.66
C ALA A 261 1.73 -7.33 4.32
N LEU A 262 1.88 -6.54 3.28
CA LEU A 262 2.15 -6.95 1.90
C LEU A 262 3.33 -6.14 1.32
N PRO A 263 4.55 -6.29 1.84
CA PRO A 263 5.69 -5.53 1.36
C PRO A 263 5.96 -5.78 -0.13
N LEU A 264 6.34 -4.72 -0.84
CA LEU A 264 6.81 -4.84 -2.22
C LEU A 264 8.22 -5.44 -2.19
N GLY A 265 8.41 -6.52 -2.94
CA GLY A 265 9.69 -7.21 -3.04
C GLY A 265 10.76 -6.45 -3.83
#